data_8c2de871a3180d49ad7bd26d6bdf0c27
#
_entry.id   8c2de871a3180d49ad7bd26d6bdf0c27
#
_cell.length_a   1.000
_cell.length_b   1.000
_cell.length_c   1.000
_cell.angle_alpha   90.00
_cell.angle_beta   90.00
_cell.angle_gamma   90.00
#
_symmetry.space_group_name_H-M   'P 1'
#
loop_
_entity.id
_entity.type
_entity.pdbx_description
1 polymer ?
#
loop_
_entity_poly.entity_id
_entity_poly.type
_entity_poly.pdbx_seq_one_letter_code
_entity_poly.pdbx_strand_id
1 'polypeptide(L)'
;MSKLYGYRRYQPRTQPKYDFPFYASTAKRHPTKPLVIVPQTLSEVTGPVFGHDDVKPTDHDLTRQHAGEPIGERIIVSGRVLDESGRPVPHALVEVWQANAAGRYPHKADQHDAPLDPNFSGAGRTVTDAQGHYRFITIRPGEYPWRNHYNAWRPAHIHFSLFGRAFLTRLVTQMYFPGDPLLTLDPMYMSIPDEKARRRLVSQFDLQNTVPEHALAYRFDIVLRGRAATPMER
;
A
#
# COMPACT_ATOMS: atom_id res chain seq x y z
N MET A 1 -33.51 8.77 7.92
CA MET A 1 -32.12 8.48 7.50
C MET A 1 -31.99 8.80 6.03
N SER A 2 -31.31 9.89 5.65
CA SER A 2 -31.10 10.25 4.25
C SER A 2 -30.27 9.15 3.57
N LYS A 3 -30.76 8.60 2.48
CA LYS A 3 -29.98 7.72 1.60
C LYS A 3 -28.86 8.56 1.00
N LEU A 4 -27.64 8.41 1.52
CA LEU A 4 -26.44 8.95 0.86
C LEU A 4 -26.24 8.16 -0.43
N TYR A 5 -26.65 8.75 -1.54
CA TYR A 5 -26.50 8.15 -2.86
C TYR A 5 -25.01 7.86 -3.13
N GLY A 6 -24.71 6.60 -3.42
CA GLY A 6 -23.41 6.17 -3.92
C GLY A 6 -22.32 5.83 -2.90
N TYR A 7 -22.49 6.13 -1.60
CA TYR A 7 -21.48 5.78 -0.60
C TYR A 7 -21.84 4.47 0.11
N ARG A 8 -21.07 3.42 -0.16
CA ARG A 8 -21.15 2.16 0.58
C ARG A 8 -20.15 2.18 1.73
N ARG A 9 -20.63 2.08 2.96
CA ARG A 9 -19.80 1.96 4.15
C ARG A 9 -18.97 0.68 4.10
N TYR A 10 -17.76 0.74 4.64
CA TYR A 10 -16.98 -0.47 4.91
C TYR A 10 -17.74 -1.39 5.86
N GLN A 11 -17.53 -2.69 5.69
CA GLN A 11 -18.04 -3.65 6.65
C GLN A 11 -17.39 -3.39 8.01
N PRO A 12 -18.16 -3.44 9.12
CA PRO A 12 -17.60 -3.27 10.46
C PRO A 12 -16.41 -4.20 10.69
N ARG A 13 -15.38 -3.70 11.40
CA ARG A 13 -14.17 -4.43 11.78
C ARG A 13 -13.18 -4.75 10.65
N THR A 14 -13.45 -4.40 9.41
CA THR A 14 -12.55 -4.67 8.26
C THR A 14 -11.50 -3.58 8.02
N GLN A 15 -11.58 -2.49 8.78
CA GLN A 15 -10.62 -1.39 8.72
C GLN A 15 -9.87 -1.27 10.06
N PRO A 16 -8.66 -0.68 10.07
CA PRO A 16 -7.92 -0.41 11.29
C PRO A 16 -8.74 0.38 12.31
N LYS A 17 -8.54 0.11 13.58
CA LYS A 17 -9.09 0.95 14.67
C LYS A 17 -8.43 2.32 14.64
N TYR A 18 -9.20 3.38 14.92
CA TYR A 18 -8.67 4.74 15.03
C TYR A 18 -7.73 4.88 16.24
N ASP A 19 -8.13 4.32 17.37
CA ASP A 19 -7.30 4.21 18.56
C ASP A 19 -6.91 2.74 18.77
N PHE A 20 -5.61 2.47 18.76
CA PHE A 20 -5.05 1.14 18.99
C PHE A 20 -3.80 1.27 19.86
N PRO A 21 -3.88 0.96 21.16
CA PRO A 21 -2.81 1.24 22.14
C PRO A 21 -1.44 0.67 21.76
N PHE A 22 -1.41 -0.49 21.09
CA PHE A 22 -0.16 -1.07 20.60
C PHE A 22 0.49 -0.30 19.45
N TYR A 23 -0.27 0.61 18.82
CA TYR A 23 0.23 1.60 17.88
C TYR A 23 0.23 2.96 18.57
N ALA A 24 1.28 3.26 19.32
CA ALA A 24 1.31 4.34 20.31
C ALA A 24 0.89 5.72 19.77
N SER A 25 1.26 6.06 18.53
CA SER A 25 0.91 7.37 17.95
C SER A 25 -0.59 7.52 17.63
N THR A 26 -1.40 6.46 17.63
CA THR A 26 -2.85 6.56 17.42
C THR A 26 -3.52 7.35 18.54
N ALA A 27 -3.02 7.29 19.76
CA ALA A 27 -3.53 8.05 20.89
C ALA A 27 -3.54 9.57 20.67
N LYS A 28 -2.60 10.08 19.83
CA LYS A 28 -2.46 11.52 19.56
C LYS A 28 -3.22 12.00 18.33
N ARG A 29 -3.69 11.12 17.47
CA ARG A 29 -4.25 11.47 16.14
C ARG A 29 -5.64 10.91 15.86
N HIS A 30 -6.18 10.07 16.76
CA HIS A 30 -7.53 9.54 16.58
C HIS A 30 -8.61 10.60 16.85
N PRO A 31 -9.77 10.51 16.19
CA PRO A 31 -10.90 11.38 16.47
C PRO A 31 -11.41 11.15 17.90
N THR A 32 -11.57 12.21 18.68
CA THR A 32 -12.13 12.15 20.04
C THR A 32 -13.66 12.38 20.05
N LYS A 33 -14.22 12.83 18.92
CA LYS A 33 -15.66 13.06 18.72
C LYS A 33 -16.21 12.08 17.67
N PRO A 34 -17.52 11.78 17.70
CA PRO A 34 -18.15 10.99 16.66
C PRO A 34 -17.90 11.58 15.27
N LEU A 35 -17.60 10.69 14.30
CA LEU A 35 -17.41 11.11 12.91
C LEU A 35 -18.74 11.53 12.29
N VAL A 36 -18.72 12.66 11.60
CA VAL A 36 -19.85 13.17 10.82
C VAL A 36 -19.57 12.91 9.35
N ILE A 37 -20.57 12.36 8.64
CA ILE A 37 -20.47 12.19 7.19
C ILE A 37 -20.76 13.53 6.55
N VAL A 38 -19.76 14.08 5.87
CA VAL A 38 -19.90 15.32 5.08
C VAL A 38 -20.46 14.94 3.71
N PRO A 39 -21.50 15.61 3.20
CA PRO A 39 -21.97 15.41 1.84
C PRO A 39 -20.88 15.73 0.82
N GLN A 40 -20.82 14.95 -0.24
CA GLN A 40 -19.91 15.25 -1.35
C GLN A 40 -20.30 16.55 -2.04
N THR A 41 -19.32 17.38 -2.31
CA THR A 41 -19.47 18.62 -3.09
C THR A 41 -18.95 18.43 -4.50
N LEU A 42 -19.19 19.39 -5.36
CA LEU A 42 -18.71 19.35 -6.74
C LEU A 42 -17.18 19.31 -6.81
N SER A 43 -16.50 19.94 -5.88
CA SER A 43 -15.02 19.95 -5.84
C SER A 43 -14.40 18.59 -5.59
N GLU A 44 -15.05 17.70 -4.81
CA GLU A 44 -14.56 16.32 -4.64
C GLU A 44 -14.79 15.44 -5.88
N VAL A 45 -15.76 15.82 -6.73
CA VAL A 45 -16.11 15.08 -7.95
C VAL A 45 -15.33 15.57 -9.16
N THR A 46 -15.00 16.87 -9.21
CA THR A 46 -14.35 17.53 -10.35
C THR A 46 -12.94 18.02 -10.06
N GLY A 47 -12.33 17.55 -8.98
CA GLY A 47 -10.96 17.89 -8.62
C GLY A 47 -9.97 17.54 -9.75
N PRO A 48 -8.79 18.17 -9.77
CA PRO A 48 -7.79 17.95 -10.82
C PRO A 48 -7.34 16.48 -10.81
N VAL A 49 -7.10 15.94 -12.00
CA VAL A 49 -6.46 14.62 -12.16
C VAL A 49 -5.01 14.77 -11.71
N PHE A 50 -4.59 13.94 -10.76
CA PHE A 50 -3.28 14.07 -10.14
C PHE A 50 -2.27 13.15 -10.81
N GLY A 51 -1.21 13.75 -11.41
CA GLY A 51 0.03 13.06 -11.73
C GLY A 51 -0.01 11.95 -12.79
N HIS A 52 -1.14 11.72 -13.46
CA HIS A 52 -1.25 10.63 -14.44
C HIS A 52 -0.37 10.89 -15.68
N ASP A 53 -0.31 12.14 -16.13
CA ASP A 53 0.46 12.53 -17.31
C ASP A 53 1.97 12.62 -17.03
N ASP A 54 2.37 12.63 -15.76
CA ASP A 54 3.77 12.68 -15.33
C ASP A 54 4.43 11.30 -15.20
N VAL A 55 3.67 10.21 -15.39
CA VAL A 55 4.18 8.84 -15.26
C VAL A 55 5.02 8.49 -16.48
N LYS A 56 6.31 8.26 -16.25
CA LYS A 56 7.26 7.83 -17.28
C LYS A 56 7.20 6.31 -17.47
N PRO A 57 7.53 5.80 -18.66
CA PRO A 57 7.54 4.36 -18.94
C PRO A 57 8.43 3.54 -18.00
N THR A 58 9.46 4.15 -17.41
CA THR A 58 10.42 3.49 -16.50
C THR A 58 10.07 3.62 -15.03
N ASP A 59 9.08 4.43 -14.64
CA ASP A 59 8.75 4.70 -13.23
C ASP A 59 8.26 3.47 -12.46
N HIS A 60 7.82 2.42 -13.17
CA HIS A 60 7.41 1.16 -12.59
C HIS A 60 8.56 0.20 -12.27
N ASP A 61 9.78 0.48 -12.77
CA ASP A 61 10.97 -0.33 -12.52
C ASP A 61 11.92 0.42 -11.59
N LEU A 62 11.79 0.15 -10.28
CA LEU A 62 12.58 0.78 -9.24
C LEU A 62 14.06 0.34 -9.28
N THR A 63 14.37 -0.73 -10.02
CA THR A 63 15.74 -1.24 -10.16
C THR A 63 16.53 -0.54 -11.25
N ARG A 64 15.88 0.33 -12.04
CA ARG A 64 16.51 1.05 -13.17
C ARG A 64 16.45 2.57 -13.05
N GLN A 65 16.25 3.07 -11.83
CA GLN A 65 16.20 4.52 -11.58
C GLN A 65 17.58 5.15 -11.38
N HIS A 66 18.62 4.34 -11.22
CA HIS A 66 20.01 4.74 -11.05
C HIS A 66 20.91 4.02 -12.05
N ALA A 67 22.16 4.47 -12.16
CA ALA A 67 23.13 3.90 -13.11
C ALA A 67 23.63 2.51 -12.67
N GLY A 68 23.65 2.23 -11.36
CA GLY A 68 24.06 0.95 -10.79
C GLY A 68 22.88 0.06 -10.41
N GLU A 69 23.16 -1.22 -10.19
CA GLU A 69 22.17 -2.19 -9.72
C GLU A 69 21.92 -2.03 -8.22
N PRO A 70 20.66 -2.04 -7.75
CA PRO A 70 20.36 -2.05 -6.32
C PRO A 70 20.69 -3.37 -5.68
N ILE A 71 21.02 -3.33 -4.38
CA ILE A 71 21.36 -4.51 -3.57
C ILE A 71 20.07 -5.18 -3.10
N GLY A 72 20.00 -6.50 -3.21
CA GLY A 72 18.91 -7.32 -2.65
C GLY A 72 18.23 -8.23 -3.67
N GLU A 73 17.23 -8.96 -3.17
CA GLU A 73 16.43 -9.87 -3.98
C GLU A 73 15.48 -9.07 -4.88
N ARG A 74 15.63 -9.21 -6.21
CA ARG A 74 14.71 -8.60 -7.16
C ARG A 74 13.37 -9.31 -7.13
N ILE A 75 12.29 -8.53 -7.10
CA ILE A 75 10.92 -9.05 -7.12
C ILE A 75 10.07 -8.34 -8.16
N ILE A 76 9.03 -9.04 -8.61
CA ILE A 76 7.94 -8.50 -9.43
C ILE A 76 6.70 -8.44 -8.55
N VAL A 77 6.08 -7.28 -8.45
CA VAL A 77 4.80 -7.11 -7.77
C VAL A 77 3.76 -6.72 -8.81
N SER A 78 2.73 -7.54 -8.94
CA SER A 78 1.63 -7.28 -9.88
C SER A 78 0.29 -7.52 -9.23
N GLY A 79 -0.77 -7.01 -9.84
CA GLY A 79 -2.13 -7.21 -9.35
C GLY A 79 -3.14 -6.41 -10.14
N ARG A 80 -4.36 -6.40 -9.66
CA ARG A 80 -5.48 -5.65 -10.25
C ARG A 80 -6.06 -4.69 -9.25
N VAL A 81 -6.44 -3.51 -9.73
CA VAL A 81 -7.29 -2.57 -8.98
C VAL A 81 -8.74 -2.83 -9.38
N LEU A 82 -9.58 -3.13 -8.39
CA LEU A 82 -10.97 -3.51 -8.57
C LEU A 82 -11.91 -2.60 -7.78
N ASP A 83 -13.11 -2.41 -8.29
CA ASP A 83 -14.21 -1.77 -7.54
C ASP A 83 -14.91 -2.78 -6.59
N GLU A 84 -15.93 -2.33 -5.88
CA GLU A 84 -16.71 -3.15 -4.95
C GLU A 84 -17.51 -4.29 -5.60
N SER A 85 -17.67 -4.25 -6.91
CA SER A 85 -18.37 -5.27 -7.71
C SER A 85 -17.40 -6.22 -8.43
N GLY A 86 -16.10 -6.08 -8.17
CA GLY A 86 -15.04 -6.87 -8.80
C GLY A 86 -14.72 -6.45 -10.24
N ARG A 87 -15.22 -5.28 -10.68
CA ARG A 87 -14.91 -4.74 -12.01
C ARG A 87 -13.55 -4.04 -11.99
N PRO A 88 -12.77 -4.13 -13.08
CA PRO A 88 -11.49 -3.44 -13.18
C PRO A 88 -11.65 -1.91 -13.08
N VAL A 89 -10.68 -1.26 -12.46
CA VAL A 89 -10.57 0.20 -12.42
C VAL A 89 -9.41 0.60 -13.33
N PRO A 90 -9.71 1.00 -14.58
CA PRO A 90 -8.69 1.43 -15.53
C PRO A 90 -8.18 2.84 -15.21
N HIS A 91 -6.94 3.12 -15.63
CA HIS A 91 -6.30 4.43 -15.50
C HIS A 91 -6.26 4.95 -14.06
N ALA A 92 -6.16 4.06 -13.07
CA ALA A 92 -5.84 4.45 -11.71
C ALA A 92 -4.33 4.67 -11.57
N LEU A 93 -3.92 5.79 -11.00
CA LEU A 93 -2.53 6.03 -10.62
C LEU A 93 -2.22 5.17 -9.40
N VAL A 94 -1.17 4.38 -9.49
CA VAL A 94 -0.65 3.55 -8.39
C VAL A 94 0.77 3.99 -8.10
N GLU A 95 1.00 4.48 -6.89
CA GLU A 95 2.32 4.82 -6.38
C GLU A 95 2.73 3.81 -5.31
N VAL A 96 4.01 3.49 -5.25
CA VAL A 96 4.60 2.64 -4.22
C VAL A 96 5.78 3.31 -3.57
N TRP A 97 6.01 3.01 -2.28
CA TRP A 97 7.26 3.34 -1.61
C TRP A 97 7.60 2.28 -0.55
N GLN A 98 8.88 2.09 -0.33
CA GLN A 98 9.39 1.03 0.53
C GLN A 98 10.79 1.34 1.06
N ALA A 99 11.21 0.59 2.09
CA ALA A 99 12.60 0.52 2.51
C ALA A 99 13.46 -0.25 1.48
N ASN A 100 14.77 -0.08 1.52
CA ASN A 100 15.70 -0.92 0.78
C ASN A 100 15.80 -2.33 1.39
N ALA A 101 16.64 -3.20 0.84
CA ALA A 101 16.83 -4.57 1.34
C ALA A 101 17.34 -4.64 2.78
N ALA A 102 18.03 -3.60 3.27
CA ALA A 102 18.52 -3.50 4.64
C ALA A 102 17.48 -2.88 5.61
N GLY A 103 16.25 -2.63 5.17
CA GLY A 103 15.22 -2.00 5.99
C GLY A 103 15.41 -0.50 6.21
N ARG A 104 16.13 0.20 5.30
CA ARG A 104 16.44 1.62 5.42
C ARG A 104 15.71 2.45 4.38
N TYR A 105 15.09 3.57 4.82
CA TYR A 105 14.50 4.59 3.94
C TYR A 105 15.50 5.72 3.65
N PRO A 106 15.55 6.27 2.44
CA PRO A 106 16.34 7.46 2.12
C PRO A 106 15.65 8.73 2.62
N HIS A 107 15.17 8.72 3.87
CA HIS A 107 14.44 9.83 4.48
C HIS A 107 15.16 10.29 5.76
N LYS A 108 15.35 11.62 5.91
CA LYS A 108 16.09 12.19 7.05
C LYS A 108 15.54 11.85 8.44
N ALA A 109 14.26 11.50 8.53
CA ALA A 109 13.64 11.08 9.79
C ALA A 109 13.88 9.60 10.12
N ASP A 110 14.34 8.79 9.16
CA ASP A 110 14.74 7.42 9.42
C ASP A 110 16.14 7.41 10.05
N GLN A 111 16.23 6.86 11.25
CA GLN A 111 17.46 6.77 12.05
C GLN A 111 17.91 5.32 12.25
N HIS A 112 17.38 4.39 11.44
CA HIS A 112 17.85 3.01 11.49
C HIS A 112 19.33 2.95 11.09
N ASP A 113 20.14 2.29 11.90
CA ASP A 113 21.56 2.12 11.65
C ASP A 113 21.82 0.97 10.66
N ALA A 114 21.26 1.12 9.47
CA ALA A 114 21.46 0.22 8.34
C ALA A 114 21.93 1.04 7.13
N PRO A 115 22.68 0.45 6.18
CA PRO A 115 23.23 1.18 5.05
C PRO A 115 22.12 1.65 4.11
N LEU A 116 22.29 2.86 3.56
CA LEU A 116 21.56 3.29 2.39
C LEU A 116 22.11 2.58 1.15
N ASP A 117 21.24 2.27 0.21
CA ASP A 117 21.64 1.80 -1.10
C ASP A 117 21.69 3.00 -2.06
N PRO A 118 22.86 3.34 -2.63
CA PRO A 118 23.00 4.49 -3.52
C PRO A 118 22.26 4.29 -4.86
N ASN A 119 21.89 3.05 -5.17
CA ASN A 119 21.20 2.69 -6.41
C ASN A 119 19.71 2.39 -6.22
N PHE A 120 19.14 2.76 -5.07
CA PHE A 120 17.74 2.49 -4.77
C PHE A 120 17.03 3.66 -4.09
N SER A 121 16.08 4.28 -4.79
CA SER A 121 15.24 5.36 -4.23
C SER A 121 14.05 4.84 -3.42
N GLY A 122 13.61 3.61 -3.70
CA GLY A 122 12.50 2.97 -3.02
C GLY A 122 11.11 3.51 -3.36
N ALA A 123 10.96 4.33 -4.39
CA ALA A 123 9.67 4.89 -4.82
C ALA A 123 9.45 4.70 -6.32
N GLY A 124 8.21 4.37 -6.70
CA GLY A 124 7.83 4.18 -8.10
C GLY A 124 6.34 4.43 -8.31
N ARG A 125 5.92 4.51 -9.57
CA ARG A 125 4.53 4.74 -9.94
C ARG A 125 4.20 4.13 -11.29
N THR A 126 2.92 3.83 -11.50
CA THR A 126 2.36 3.33 -12.76
C THR A 126 0.89 3.70 -12.86
N VAL A 127 0.31 3.51 -14.03
CA VAL A 127 -1.13 3.67 -14.27
C VAL A 127 -1.69 2.30 -14.66
N THR A 128 -2.84 1.92 -14.11
CA THR A 128 -3.48 0.65 -14.46
C THR A 128 -3.94 0.64 -15.91
N ASP A 129 -3.83 -0.53 -16.54
CA ASP A 129 -4.33 -0.75 -17.90
C ASP A 129 -5.87 -0.81 -17.96
N ALA A 130 -6.42 -1.11 -19.16
CA ALA A 130 -7.87 -1.21 -19.38
C ALA A 130 -8.52 -2.34 -18.56
N GLN A 131 -7.76 -3.35 -18.16
CA GLN A 131 -8.19 -4.47 -17.32
C GLN A 131 -7.89 -4.27 -15.84
N GLY A 132 -7.42 -3.06 -15.46
CA GLY A 132 -7.08 -2.70 -14.10
C GLY A 132 -5.76 -3.26 -13.59
N HIS A 133 -4.92 -3.85 -14.44
CA HIS A 133 -3.64 -4.42 -14.02
C HIS A 133 -2.59 -3.34 -13.79
N TYR A 134 -1.75 -3.59 -12.80
CA TYR A 134 -0.52 -2.86 -12.54
C TYR A 134 0.66 -3.83 -12.36
N ARG A 135 1.87 -3.34 -12.53
CA ARG A 135 3.10 -4.11 -12.34
C ARG A 135 4.25 -3.20 -11.93
N PHE A 136 5.04 -3.65 -10.95
CA PHE A 136 6.30 -3.05 -10.53
C PHE A 136 7.42 -4.09 -10.54
N ILE A 137 8.65 -3.64 -10.81
CA ILE A 137 9.87 -4.38 -10.54
C ILE A 137 10.60 -3.61 -9.43
N THR A 138 11.00 -4.31 -8.38
CA THR A 138 11.65 -3.68 -7.22
C THR A 138 12.57 -4.67 -6.51
N ILE A 139 13.14 -4.26 -5.39
CA ILE A 139 13.88 -5.11 -4.47
C ILE A 139 12.96 -5.47 -3.30
N ARG A 140 13.04 -6.71 -2.81
CA ARG A 140 12.32 -7.09 -1.59
C ARG A 140 12.80 -6.22 -0.44
N PRO A 141 11.90 -5.45 0.24
CA PRO A 141 12.29 -4.62 1.36
C PRO A 141 12.72 -5.49 2.56
N GLY A 142 13.65 -4.99 3.34
CA GLY A 142 13.96 -5.56 4.64
C GLY A 142 12.99 -5.10 5.73
N GLU A 143 12.97 -5.85 6.82
CA GLU A 143 12.32 -5.47 8.07
C GLU A 143 13.07 -4.30 8.71
N TYR A 144 12.36 -3.47 9.50
CA TYR A 144 13.02 -2.33 10.14
C TYR A 144 12.47 -2.02 11.54
N PRO A 145 13.29 -1.43 12.43
CA PRO A 145 12.86 -1.02 13.77
C PRO A 145 11.92 0.17 13.69
N TRP A 146 10.90 0.17 14.55
CA TRP A 146 9.88 1.20 14.58
C TRP A 146 9.44 1.55 16.00
N ARG A 147 9.63 2.79 16.42
CA ARG A 147 9.45 3.22 17.82
C ARG A 147 7.99 3.38 18.28
N ASN A 148 7.03 3.12 17.42
CA ASN A 148 5.59 3.20 17.77
C ASN A 148 5.03 1.95 18.46
N HIS A 149 5.89 0.98 18.77
CA HIS A 149 5.52 -0.26 19.43
C HIS A 149 6.65 -0.74 20.33
N TYR A 150 6.33 -1.47 21.41
CA TYR A 150 7.33 -1.98 22.34
C TYR A 150 8.29 -3.02 21.70
N ASN A 151 7.81 -3.78 20.71
CA ASN A 151 8.63 -4.75 19.97
C ASN A 151 9.60 -4.07 18.99
N ALA A 152 9.30 -2.85 18.59
CA ALA A 152 10.13 -2.02 17.73
C ALA A 152 10.47 -2.55 16.32
N TRP A 153 9.97 -3.69 15.87
CA TRP A 153 10.24 -4.24 14.53
C TRP A 153 8.96 -4.36 13.71
N ARG A 154 9.05 -3.97 12.44
CA ARG A 154 8.00 -4.14 11.45
C ARG A 154 8.39 -5.19 10.42
N PRO A 155 7.43 -6.02 9.93
CA PRO A 155 7.65 -6.95 8.83
C PRO A 155 8.03 -6.22 7.55
N ALA A 156 8.61 -6.94 6.60
CA ALA A 156 8.81 -6.48 5.24
C ALA A 156 7.48 -6.04 4.62
N HIS A 157 7.42 -4.84 4.04
CA HIS A 157 6.19 -4.34 3.41
C HIS A 157 6.47 -3.27 2.35
N ILE A 158 5.52 -3.13 1.45
CA ILE A 158 5.49 -2.07 0.44
C ILE A 158 4.24 -1.24 0.65
N HIS A 159 4.39 0.06 0.74
CA HIS A 159 3.26 1.00 0.78
C HIS A 159 2.70 1.22 -0.62
N PHE A 160 1.39 1.33 -0.69
CA PHE A 160 0.65 1.66 -1.90
C PHE A 160 -0.22 2.89 -1.68
N SER A 161 -0.24 3.77 -2.65
CA SER A 161 -1.14 4.92 -2.73
C SER A 161 -1.83 4.94 -4.08
N LEU A 162 -3.16 4.91 -4.07
CA LEU A 162 -3.96 4.84 -5.28
C LEU A 162 -4.82 6.08 -5.43
N PHE A 163 -4.80 6.63 -6.63
CA PHE A 163 -5.65 7.76 -7.02
C PHE A 163 -6.52 7.36 -8.21
N GLY A 164 -7.82 7.49 -8.06
CA GLY A 164 -8.76 7.32 -9.16
C GLY A 164 -8.78 8.52 -10.11
N ARG A 165 -9.48 8.38 -11.24
CA ARG A 165 -9.69 9.48 -12.21
C ARG A 165 -10.51 10.64 -11.65
N ALA A 166 -11.37 10.37 -10.67
CA ALA A 166 -12.07 11.38 -9.90
C ALA A 166 -11.50 11.39 -8.49
N PHE A 167 -11.20 12.54 -7.96
CA PHE A 167 -10.49 12.77 -6.69
C PHE A 167 -11.28 12.35 -5.43
N LEU A 168 -12.20 11.40 -5.58
CA LEU A 168 -13.14 11.04 -4.52
C LEU A 168 -12.52 10.31 -3.34
N THR A 169 -11.49 9.51 -3.58
CA THR A 169 -10.83 8.77 -2.50
C THR A 169 -9.41 8.39 -2.88
N ARG A 170 -8.48 8.73 -2.03
CA ARG A 170 -7.14 8.15 -2.02
C ARG A 170 -7.17 6.92 -1.12
N LEU A 171 -6.78 5.77 -1.66
CA LEU A 171 -6.49 4.60 -0.85
C LEU A 171 -4.98 4.58 -0.55
N VAL A 172 -4.62 4.61 0.72
CA VAL A 172 -3.27 4.30 1.18
C VAL A 172 -3.34 2.96 1.91
N THR A 173 -2.51 2.01 1.53
CA THR A 173 -2.47 0.66 2.11
C THR A 173 -1.06 0.11 2.11
N GLN A 174 -0.87 -1.06 2.71
CA GLN A 174 0.41 -1.76 2.74
C GLN A 174 0.22 -3.19 2.22
N MET A 175 1.18 -3.65 1.43
CA MET A 175 1.32 -5.04 1.04
C MET A 175 2.37 -5.70 1.92
N TYR A 176 2.02 -6.84 2.51
CA TYR A 176 2.93 -7.69 3.26
C TYR A 176 3.27 -8.95 2.48
N PHE A 177 4.35 -9.62 2.88
CA PHE A 177 4.79 -10.87 2.26
C PHE A 177 4.26 -12.09 3.02
N PRO A 178 3.96 -13.20 2.32
CA PRO A 178 3.50 -14.43 2.97
C PRO A 178 4.61 -15.06 3.84
N GLY A 179 4.21 -15.61 4.99
CA GLY A 179 5.13 -16.33 5.87
C GLY A 179 6.03 -15.46 6.75
N ASP A 180 5.90 -14.13 6.72
CA ASP A 180 6.70 -13.25 7.57
C ASP A 180 6.31 -13.43 9.05
N PRO A 181 7.24 -13.83 9.93
CA PRO A 181 6.97 -14.09 11.34
C PRO A 181 6.59 -12.84 12.14
N LEU A 182 6.92 -11.65 11.64
CA LEU A 182 6.61 -10.38 12.30
C LEU A 182 5.17 -9.92 12.06
N LEU A 183 4.42 -10.51 11.12
CA LEU A 183 3.05 -10.08 10.80
C LEU A 183 2.13 -10.03 12.03
N THR A 184 2.17 -11.04 12.87
CA THR A 184 1.32 -11.10 14.06
C THR A 184 1.80 -10.19 15.19
N LEU A 185 2.97 -9.62 15.07
CA LEU A 185 3.56 -8.66 15.99
C LEU A 185 3.44 -7.22 15.49
N ASP A 186 3.10 -7.01 14.21
CA ASP A 186 2.94 -5.66 13.66
C ASP A 186 1.64 -5.01 14.14
N PRO A 187 1.71 -3.90 14.92
CA PRO A 187 0.52 -3.26 15.44
C PRO A 187 -0.36 -2.64 14.35
N MET A 188 0.19 -2.26 13.20
CA MET A 188 -0.62 -1.75 12.09
C MET A 188 -1.48 -2.87 11.48
N TYR A 189 -0.87 -4.01 11.18
CA TYR A 189 -1.59 -5.19 10.71
C TYR A 189 -2.63 -5.67 11.73
N MET A 190 -2.25 -5.75 13.01
CA MET A 190 -3.12 -6.23 14.09
C MET A 190 -4.20 -5.23 14.51
N SER A 191 -4.10 -3.96 14.12
CA SER A 191 -5.15 -2.96 14.38
C SER A 191 -6.46 -3.24 13.64
N ILE A 192 -6.44 -4.10 12.62
CA ILE A 192 -7.61 -4.54 11.86
C ILE A 192 -8.23 -5.73 12.58
N PRO A 193 -9.44 -5.63 13.16
CA PRO A 193 -10.00 -6.70 13.98
C PRO A 193 -10.38 -7.96 13.21
N ASP A 194 -10.80 -7.82 11.95
CA ASP A 194 -11.24 -8.95 11.11
C ASP A 194 -10.03 -9.60 10.43
N GLU A 195 -9.81 -10.88 10.74
CA GLU A 195 -8.67 -11.64 10.21
C GLU A 195 -8.74 -11.82 8.69
N LYS A 196 -9.93 -12.01 8.12
CA LYS A 196 -10.09 -12.15 6.66
C LYS A 196 -9.75 -10.83 5.96
N ALA A 197 -10.03 -9.70 6.60
CA ALA A 197 -9.62 -8.40 6.10
C ALA A 197 -8.09 -8.22 6.18
N ARG A 198 -7.46 -8.59 7.30
CA ARG A 198 -5.99 -8.56 7.43
C ARG A 198 -5.30 -9.37 6.35
N ARG A 199 -5.79 -10.57 6.08
CA ARG A 199 -5.21 -11.47 5.05
C ARG A 199 -5.24 -10.86 3.64
N ARG A 200 -6.11 -9.87 3.36
CA ARG A 200 -6.12 -9.14 2.08
C ARG A 200 -4.91 -8.23 1.91
N LEU A 201 -4.18 -7.95 2.98
CA LEU A 201 -2.93 -7.19 2.92
C LEU A 201 -1.71 -8.06 2.63
N VAL A 202 -1.86 -9.38 2.65
CA VAL A 202 -0.77 -10.32 2.38
C VAL A 202 -0.80 -10.72 0.92
N SER A 203 0.29 -10.47 0.21
CA SER A 203 0.48 -10.87 -1.18
C SER A 203 0.52 -12.39 -1.32
N GLN A 204 0.32 -12.87 -2.53
CA GLN A 204 0.44 -14.29 -2.89
C GLN A 204 1.66 -14.50 -3.77
N PHE A 205 2.48 -15.51 -3.47
CA PHE A 205 3.55 -15.92 -4.36
C PHE A 205 2.96 -16.34 -5.72
N ASP A 206 3.53 -15.81 -6.80
CA ASP A 206 3.05 -16.02 -8.17
C ASP A 206 4.12 -16.73 -9.00
N LEU A 207 4.05 -18.05 -8.99
CA LEU A 207 5.01 -18.88 -9.72
C LEU A 207 4.96 -18.63 -11.23
N GLN A 208 3.78 -18.31 -11.77
CA GLN A 208 3.60 -18.12 -13.22
C GLN A 208 4.31 -16.88 -13.76
N ASN A 209 4.38 -15.83 -12.94
CA ASN A 209 5.05 -14.57 -13.28
C ASN A 209 6.47 -14.47 -12.72
N THR A 210 6.93 -15.49 -11.98
CA THR A 210 8.32 -15.60 -11.53
C THR A 210 9.24 -15.83 -12.72
N VAL A 211 10.31 -15.05 -12.80
CA VAL A 211 11.36 -15.20 -13.83
C VAL A 211 12.53 -15.94 -13.19
N PRO A 212 12.80 -17.19 -13.59
CA PRO A 212 13.88 -17.99 -13.03
C PRO A 212 15.22 -17.25 -13.05
N GLU A 213 15.99 -17.37 -11.99
CA GLU A 213 17.33 -16.77 -11.81
C GLU A 213 17.34 -15.23 -11.85
N HIS A 214 16.16 -14.57 -11.94
CA HIS A 214 16.08 -13.13 -12.07
C HIS A 214 15.21 -12.46 -11.02
N ALA A 215 13.93 -12.87 -10.87
CA ALA A 215 13.01 -12.22 -9.94
C ALA A 215 11.86 -13.14 -9.51
N LEU A 216 11.58 -13.22 -8.22
CA LEU A 216 10.37 -13.84 -7.69
C LEU A 216 9.17 -12.92 -7.88
N ALA A 217 7.99 -13.48 -8.20
CA ALA A 217 6.79 -12.70 -8.38
C ALA A 217 5.80 -12.85 -7.23
N TYR A 218 5.11 -11.74 -6.94
CA TYR A 218 4.05 -11.66 -5.93
C TYR A 218 2.83 -10.96 -6.52
N ARG A 219 1.64 -11.53 -6.27
CA ARG A 219 0.37 -10.93 -6.67
C ARG A 219 -0.31 -10.25 -5.49
N PHE A 220 -0.76 -9.02 -5.69
CA PHE A 220 -1.49 -8.24 -4.72
C PHE A 220 -2.65 -7.50 -5.39
N ASP A 221 -3.85 -8.06 -5.29
CA ASP A 221 -5.06 -7.43 -5.82
C ASP A 221 -5.62 -6.42 -4.81
N ILE A 222 -6.05 -5.25 -5.29
CA ILE A 222 -6.54 -4.15 -4.46
C ILE A 222 -8.01 -3.88 -4.79
N VAL A 223 -8.87 -3.97 -3.78
CA VAL A 223 -10.29 -3.64 -3.89
C VAL A 223 -10.54 -2.32 -3.18
N LEU A 224 -11.01 -1.30 -3.92
CA LEU A 224 -11.06 0.06 -3.41
C LEU A 224 -12.09 0.28 -2.30
N ARG A 225 -13.21 -0.46 -2.30
CA ARG A 225 -14.28 -0.31 -1.30
C ARG A 225 -15.20 -1.53 -1.24
N GLY A 226 -16.19 -1.49 -0.34
CA GLY A 226 -17.19 -2.55 -0.18
C GLY A 226 -16.76 -3.64 0.81
N ARG A 227 -17.44 -4.79 0.77
CA ARG A 227 -17.22 -5.89 1.72
C ARG A 227 -15.83 -6.52 1.59
N ALA A 228 -15.33 -6.58 0.37
CA ALA A 228 -14.03 -7.14 0.05
C ALA A 228 -12.91 -6.08 0.02
N ALA A 229 -13.19 -4.85 0.45
CA ALA A 229 -12.22 -3.76 0.40
C ALA A 229 -10.88 -4.13 1.05
N THR A 230 -9.81 -3.73 0.40
CA THR A 230 -8.46 -3.74 0.98
C THR A 230 -8.43 -2.76 2.15
N PRO A 231 -7.97 -3.16 3.34
CA PRO A 231 -7.88 -2.24 4.47
C PRO A 231 -6.95 -1.07 4.20
N MET A 232 -7.32 0.09 4.71
CA MET A 232 -6.49 1.31 4.60
C MET A 232 -5.39 1.31 5.66
N GLU A 233 -4.27 1.94 5.36
CA GLU A 233 -3.32 2.41 6.37
C GLU A 233 -3.92 3.64 7.09
N ARG A 234 -3.88 3.66 8.44
CA ARG A 234 -4.38 4.75 9.26
C ARG A 234 -3.38 5.17 10.31
#